data_2899edeca7268487b9cf1e8925a559a0
#
_entry.id   2899edeca7268487b9cf1e8925a559a0
#
_cell.length_a   1.000
_cell.length_b   1.000
_cell.length_c   1.000
_cell.angle_alpha   90.00
_cell.angle_beta   90.00
_cell.angle_gamma   90.00
#
_symmetry.space_group_name_H-M   'P 1'
#
loop_
_entity.id
_entity.type
_entity.pdbx_description
1 polymer ?
#
loop_
_entity_poly.entity_id
_entity_poly.type
_entity_poly.pdbx_seq_one_letter_code
_entity_poly.pdbx_strand_id
1 'polypeptide(L)'
;MKYLYKISSVLFLLFLVSCSEEKIGEYEFGTVTGRVVNADTFEPMENVKILSSPTTSTVFTDAEGKFIVSNVKAGEYSFQAQKDGFVAKFEAVTLTGNNTSEVVFELKKATANNKPPTVPVLVSPVDNSTAQAVSLDLTWTDTDPDKDELIFKITLRNSNNSDVKVYEPIKENKLTLTDLIYGTKYYWQIEVTDGVNTPVLSTVSTFTTLAFPATRYLFVKNINDNNVIFTADDAGKQYQLTSSDKNYWRPRRNNQAKKIAFIGTNGSQNDLYTMNFDGTGIKKVTSSVPVAGFNSDYIGYSWNASGSELIYPNFDKLYKINSDGSGLTKIFQTPNGKFISECDWSADGSKMALKVNDANGYNVEIYVIDTSGAVTATILSGINGAVGGLNFSITGQKIVYTRDVSGYESSNYRQLDSRIFEYNFATGITSQIVTDKISGTNDLDVRYSPNESELIFINTSNDGISIKNTVKATTGVVNSRIVLFSGTVMPDWE
;
A
#
# COMPACT_ATOMS: atom_id res chain seq x y z
N MET A 1 -4.08 -9.03 -97.49
CA MET A 1 -4.65 -7.92 -96.69
C MET A 1 -6.15 -8.07 -96.36
N LYS A 2 -6.96 -8.88 -97.05
CA LYS A 2 -8.38 -9.05 -96.70
C LYS A 2 -8.66 -9.93 -95.47
N TYR A 3 -7.74 -10.73 -95.04
CA TYR A 3 -7.90 -11.61 -93.83
C TYR A 3 -7.54 -10.92 -92.54
N LEU A 4 -6.62 -9.94 -92.57
CA LEU A 4 -6.18 -9.20 -91.36
C LEU A 4 -7.30 -8.28 -90.81
N TYR A 5 -8.10 -7.71 -91.69
CA TYR A 5 -9.26 -6.87 -91.28
C TYR A 5 -10.44 -7.65 -90.66
N LYS A 6 -10.60 -8.94 -91.08
CA LYS A 6 -11.65 -9.78 -90.49
C LYS A 6 -11.24 -10.28 -89.05
N ILE A 7 -9.97 -10.52 -88.80
CA ILE A 7 -9.45 -10.91 -87.47
C ILE A 7 -9.47 -9.69 -86.52
N SER A 8 -9.14 -8.50 -87.04
CA SER A 8 -9.18 -7.28 -86.22
C SER A 8 -10.66 -6.90 -85.84
N SER A 9 -11.64 -7.14 -86.72
CA SER A 9 -13.06 -6.88 -86.48
C SER A 9 -13.65 -7.87 -85.46
N VAL A 10 -13.19 -9.13 -85.44
CA VAL A 10 -13.69 -10.16 -84.51
C VAL A 10 -12.97 -9.93 -83.12
N LEU A 11 -11.74 -9.47 -83.11
CA LEU A 11 -11.06 -9.14 -81.85
C LEU A 11 -11.66 -7.88 -81.21
N PHE A 12 -12.13 -6.93 -81.98
CA PHE A 12 -12.78 -5.71 -81.46
C PHE A 12 -14.20 -5.98 -80.95
N LEU A 13 -14.92 -7.00 -81.46
CA LEU A 13 -16.23 -7.40 -80.97
C LEU A 13 -16.15 -8.21 -79.65
N LEU A 14 -14.97 -8.80 -79.30
CA LEU A 14 -14.79 -9.53 -78.07
C LEU A 14 -14.44 -8.63 -76.86
N PHE A 15 -14.12 -7.35 -77.09
CA PHE A 15 -13.88 -6.37 -76.04
C PHE A 15 -15.17 -5.62 -75.58
N LEU A 16 -16.30 -5.88 -76.13
CA LEU A 16 -17.56 -5.17 -75.79
C LEU A 16 -18.53 -6.00 -74.94
N VAL A 17 -18.10 -7.14 -74.38
CA VAL A 17 -18.93 -7.97 -73.48
C VAL A 17 -18.24 -8.19 -72.14
N SER A 18 -17.52 -7.19 -71.62
CA SER A 18 -17.11 -7.16 -70.24
C SER A 18 -17.73 -5.94 -69.58
N CYS A 19 -19.02 -5.91 -69.49
CA CYS A 19 -19.74 -5.19 -68.48
C CYS A 19 -19.72 -6.10 -67.26
N SER A 20 -18.78 -5.91 -66.34
CA SER A 20 -18.95 -6.39 -64.99
C SER A 20 -20.08 -5.52 -64.40
N GLU A 21 -21.26 -6.07 -64.25
CA GLU A 21 -22.21 -5.53 -63.30
C GLU A 21 -21.49 -5.51 -61.95
N GLU A 22 -21.01 -4.34 -61.51
CA GLU A 22 -20.81 -4.11 -60.10
C GLU A 22 -22.15 -4.38 -59.45
N LYS A 23 -22.24 -5.47 -58.69
CA LYS A 23 -23.34 -5.66 -57.77
C LYS A 23 -23.34 -4.43 -56.86
N ILE A 24 -24.25 -3.51 -57.12
CA ILE A 24 -24.64 -2.49 -56.16
C ILE A 24 -25.04 -3.27 -54.93
N GLY A 25 -24.19 -3.26 -53.88
CA GLY A 25 -24.49 -3.97 -52.63
C GLY A 25 -25.91 -3.55 -52.21
N GLU A 26 -26.79 -4.52 -52.01
CA GLU A 26 -28.08 -4.26 -51.41
C GLU A 26 -27.83 -3.57 -50.09
N TYR A 27 -28.22 -2.29 -50.00
CA TYR A 27 -28.15 -1.58 -48.73
C TYR A 27 -29.16 -2.22 -47.78
N GLU A 28 -28.67 -2.78 -46.69
CA GLU A 28 -29.53 -3.26 -45.63
C GLU A 28 -30.13 -2.06 -44.89
N PHE A 29 -31.42 -2.10 -44.64
CA PHE A 29 -32.14 -1.08 -43.91
C PHE A 29 -32.71 -1.66 -42.62
N GLY A 30 -32.82 -0.85 -41.61
CA GLY A 30 -33.42 -1.18 -40.32
C GLY A 30 -34.37 -0.08 -39.86
N THR A 31 -34.76 -0.16 -38.61
CA THR A 31 -35.65 0.80 -37.95
C THR A 31 -35.03 1.29 -36.68
N VAL A 32 -35.09 2.58 -36.39
CA VAL A 32 -34.75 3.13 -35.07
C VAL A 32 -36.07 3.52 -34.41
N THR A 33 -36.29 2.95 -33.22
CA THR A 33 -37.39 3.32 -32.33
C THR A 33 -36.84 3.99 -31.09
N GLY A 34 -37.65 4.78 -30.42
CA GLY A 34 -37.20 5.34 -29.16
C GLY A 34 -38.31 6.06 -28.45
N ARG A 35 -37.93 6.57 -27.29
CA ARG A 35 -38.79 7.33 -26.39
C ARG A 35 -38.06 8.56 -25.90
N VAL A 36 -38.77 9.66 -25.75
CA VAL A 36 -38.27 10.89 -25.13
C VAL A 36 -39.07 11.16 -23.87
N VAL A 37 -38.36 11.39 -22.78
CA VAL A 37 -38.94 11.70 -21.48
C VAL A 37 -38.30 12.96 -20.91
N ASN A 38 -38.98 13.62 -20.00
CA ASN A 38 -38.41 14.68 -19.17
C ASN A 38 -37.38 14.06 -18.20
N ALA A 39 -36.17 14.58 -18.12
CA ALA A 39 -35.11 14.03 -17.30
C ALA A 39 -35.39 14.11 -15.78
N ASP A 40 -36.25 15.04 -15.36
CA ASP A 40 -36.50 15.27 -13.93
C ASP A 40 -37.75 14.50 -13.46
N THR A 41 -38.80 14.39 -14.31
CA THR A 41 -40.10 13.76 -13.96
C THR A 41 -40.31 12.40 -14.60
N PHE A 42 -39.51 12.02 -15.59
CA PHE A 42 -39.65 10.82 -16.44
C PHE A 42 -40.99 10.73 -17.18
N GLU A 43 -41.72 11.83 -17.23
CA GLU A 43 -42.97 11.91 -18.02
C GLU A 43 -42.68 11.91 -19.52
N PRO A 44 -43.53 11.26 -20.34
CA PRO A 44 -43.35 11.24 -21.77
C PRO A 44 -43.47 12.65 -22.37
N MET A 45 -42.66 12.91 -23.38
CA MET A 45 -42.62 14.21 -24.06
C MET A 45 -43.13 14.11 -25.50
N GLU A 46 -44.28 14.70 -25.75
CA GLU A 46 -44.89 14.82 -27.08
C GLU A 46 -44.24 15.95 -27.90
N ASN A 47 -44.28 15.81 -29.25
CA ASN A 47 -43.78 16.82 -30.18
C ASN A 47 -42.30 17.18 -30.02
N VAL A 48 -41.48 16.24 -29.67
CA VAL A 48 -40.02 16.37 -29.69
C VAL A 48 -39.51 16.04 -31.08
N LYS A 49 -38.75 16.93 -31.67
CA LYS A 49 -38.13 16.76 -33.00
C LYS A 49 -36.91 15.86 -32.90
N ILE A 50 -36.89 14.79 -33.68
CA ILE A 50 -35.80 13.84 -33.78
C ILE A 50 -35.08 14.02 -35.13
N LEU A 51 -33.79 14.25 -35.03
CA LEU A 51 -32.86 14.43 -36.14
C LEU A 51 -31.74 13.42 -36.05
N SER A 52 -31.03 13.18 -37.16
CA SER A 52 -29.84 12.33 -37.13
C SER A 52 -28.71 12.87 -38.01
N SER A 53 -27.48 12.43 -37.67
CA SER A 53 -26.30 12.58 -38.51
C SER A 53 -25.61 11.21 -38.63
N PRO A 54 -25.44 10.62 -39.83
CA PRO A 54 -25.98 11.08 -41.15
C PRO A 54 -27.50 11.29 -41.16
N THR A 55 -27.97 12.18 -42.03
CA THR A 55 -29.38 12.60 -42.07
C THR A 55 -30.31 11.46 -42.49
N THR A 56 -31.34 11.23 -41.70
CA THR A 56 -32.47 10.35 -41.98
C THR A 56 -33.77 11.17 -42.05
N SER A 57 -34.92 10.50 -42.06
CA SER A 57 -36.21 11.19 -41.95
C SER A 57 -36.34 11.90 -40.62
N THR A 58 -36.72 13.17 -40.62
CA THR A 58 -37.09 13.89 -39.39
C THR A 58 -38.46 13.42 -38.94
N VAL A 59 -38.55 13.03 -37.66
CA VAL A 59 -39.85 12.60 -37.05
C VAL A 59 -40.08 13.37 -35.75
N PHE A 60 -41.30 13.29 -35.23
CA PHE A 60 -41.68 13.88 -33.95
C PHE A 60 -42.26 12.79 -33.04
N THR A 61 -42.11 12.95 -31.74
CA THR A 61 -42.67 12.03 -30.75
C THR A 61 -44.18 12.20 -30.64
N ASP A 62 -44.89 11.07 -30.41
CA ASP A 62 -46.31 11.02 -30.08
C ASP A 62 -46.62 11.41 -28.62
N ALA A 63 -47.89 11.31 -28.21
CA ALA A 63 -48.33 11.63 -26.84
C ALA A 63 -47.68 10.75 -25.75
N GLU A 64 -47.27 9.55 -26.09
CA GLU A 64 -46.56 8.63 -25.24
C GLU A 64 -45.03 8.84 -25.29
N GLY A 65 -44.57 9.90 -25.97
CA GLY A 65 -43.15 10.25 -26.12
C GLY A 65 -42.40 9.34 -27.10
N LYS A 66 -43.08 8.48 -27.86
CA LYS A 66 -42.46 7.50 -28.76
C LYS A 66 -42.24 8.07 -30.15
N PHE A 67 -41.22 7.56 -30.82
CA PHE A 67 -40.94 7.86 -32.24
C PHE A 67 -40.43 6.62 -32.96
N ILE A 68 -40.60 6.63 -34.29
CA ILE A 68 -40.14 5.58 -35.19
C ILE A 68 -39.51 6.24 -36.42
N VAL A 69 -38.28 5.85 -36.73
CA VAL A 69 -37.59 6.19 -37.97
C VAL A 69 -37.37 4.91 -38.78
N SER A 70 -38.19 4.70 -39.81
CA SER A 70 -38.11 3.50 -40.64
C SER A 70 -37.22 3.74 -41.85
N ASN A 71 -36.79 2.65 -42.48
CA ASN A 71 -35.97 2.69 -43.71
C ASN A 71 -34.61 3.41 -43.51
N VAL A 72 -33.98 3.20 -42.38
CA VAL A 72 -32.66 3.75 -42.10
C VAL A 72 -31.61 2.76 -42.58
N LYS A 73 -30.64 3.22 -43.38
CA LYS A 73 -29.54 2.39 -43.88
C LYS A 73 -28.70 1.88 -42.68
N ALA A 74 -28.23 0.64 -42.73
CA ALA A 74 -27.35 0.13 -41.71
C ALA A 74 -26.09 1.00 -41.59
N GLY A 75 -25.67 1.30 -40.35
CA GLY A 75 -24.52 2.20 -40.08
C GLY A 75 -24.58 2.79 -38.68
N GLU A 76 -23.62 3.68 -38.41
CA GLU A 76 -23.54 4.45 -37.15
C GLU A 76 -24.18 5.83 -37.34
N TYR A 77 -24.96 6.21 -36.36
CA TYR A 77 -25.71 7.47 -36.35
C TYR A 77 -25.58 8.16 -35.01
N SER A 78 -25.59 9.48 -35.02
CA SER A 78 -25.87 10.31 -33.84
C SER A 78 -27.30 10.83 -34.00
N PHE A 79 -28.21 10.39 -33.15
CA PHE A 79 -29.58 10.92 -33.09
C PHE A 79 -29.64 12.08 -32.10
N GLN A 80 -30.38 13.11 -32.45
CA GLN A 80 -30.60 14.31 -31.64
C GLN A 80 -32.09 14.47 -31.37
N ALA A 81 -32.44 14.62 -30.08
CA ALA A 81 -33.77 15.06 -29.66
C ALA A 81 -33.72 16.56 -29.34
N GLN A 82 -34.64 17.33 -29.95
CA GLN A 82 -34.74 18.78 -29.83
C GLN A 82 -36.16 19.21 -29.54
N LYS A 83 -36.37 20.06 -28.53
CA LYS A 83 -37.64 20.68 -28.18
C LYS A 83 -37.40 22.08 -27.65
N ASP A 84 -38.26 23.05 -28.01
CA ASP A 84 -38.19 24.40 -27.49
C ASP A 84 -38.31 24.39 -25.94
N GLY A 85 -37.45 25.11 -25.26
CA GLY A 85 -37.39 25.14 -23.80
C GLY A 85 -36.67 23.96 -23.17
N PHE A 86 -35.99 23.11 -23.95
CA PHE A 86 -35.17 21.99 -23.46
C PHE A 86 -33.80 21.99 -24.13
N VAL A 87 -32.81 21.45 -23.39
CA VAL A 87 -31.47 21.26 -23.94
C VAL A 87 -31.52 20.07 -24.92
N ALA A 88 -31.00 20.29 -26.12
CA ALA A 88 -30.94 19.22 -27.13
C ALA A 88 -30.00 18.09 -26.63
N LYS A 89 -30.44 16.84 -26.73
CA LYS A 89 -29.71 15.65 -26.34
C LYS A 89 -29.28 14.84 -27.54
N PHE A 90 -28.08 14.27 -27.51
CA PHE A 90 -27.52 13.43 -28.56
C PHE A 90 -27.27 12.03 -27.99
N GLU A 91 -27.65 11.00 -28.80
CA GLU A 91 -27.36 9.61 -28.48
C GLU A 91 -26.82 8.90 -29.73
N ALA A 92 -25.80 8.07 -29.54
CA ALA A 92 -25.20 7.27 -30.58
C ALA A 92 -26.04 5.99 -30.79
N VAL A 93 -26.36 5.67 -32.05
CA VAL A 93 -27.11 4.47 -32.43
C VAL A 93 -26.37 3.74 -33.52
N THR A 94 -26.04 2.48 -33.27
CA THR A 94 -25.51 1.56 -34.29
C THR A 94 -26.68 0.70 -34.79
N LEU A 95 -27.00 0.80 -36.09
CA LEU A 95 -28.07 0.06 -36.74
C LEU A 95 -27.49 -1.00 -37.67
N THR A 96 -27.89 -2.24 -37.49
CA THR A 96 -27.59 -3.35 -38.37
C THR A 96 -28.81 -3.65 -39.28
N GLY A 97 -28.58 -4.21 -40.45
CA GLY A 97 -29.65 -4.48 -41.40
C GLY A 97 -30.72 -5.41 -40.84
N ASN A 98 -31.96 -5.16 -41.24
CA ASN A 98 -33.15 -5.89 -40.82
C ASN A 98 -33.45 -5.92 -39.32
N ASN A 99 -32.76 -5.06 -38.52
CA ASN A 99 -32.93 -4.96 -37.09
C ASN A 99 -33.61 -3.65 -36.68
N THR A 100 -34.13 -3.65 -35.43
CA THR A 100 -34.62 -2.45 -34.76
C THR A 100 -33.68 -2.10 -33.63
N SER A 101 -33.15 -0.87 -33.59
CA SER A 101 -32.43 -0.31 -32.48
C SER A 101 -33.32 0.62 -31.67
N GLU A 102 -33.29 0.51 -30.35
CA GLU A 102 -34.06 1.36 -29.45
C GLU A 102 -33.15 2.39 -28.77
N VAL A 103 -33.63 3.64 -28.63
CA VAL A 103 -32.93 4.73 -27.97
C VAL A 103 -33.90 5.54 -27.10
N VAL A 104 -33.41 5.93 -25.93
CA VAL A 104 -34.14 6.78 -24.96
C VAL A 104 -33.43 8.10 -24.81
N PHE A 105 -34.18 9.21 -24.93
CA PHE A 105 -33.70 10.55 -24.67
C PHE A 105 -34.34 11.10 -23.40
N GLU A 106 -33.49 11.58 -22.49
CA GLU A 106 -33.91 12.32 -21.32
C GLU A 106 -33.58 13.79 -21.53
N LEU A 107 -34.60 14.62 -21.81
CA LEU A 107 -34.43 16.06 -22.05
C LEU A 107 -34.56 16.85 -20.76
N LYS A 108 -33.54 17.63 -20.45
CA LYS A 108 -33.60 18.65 -19.40
C LYS A 108 -34.21 19.95 -19.92
N LYS A 109 -34.99 20.61 -19.10
CA LYS A 109 -35.47 21.97 -19.34
C LYS A 109 -34.29 22.90 -19.62
N ALA A 110 -34.28 23.53 -20.79
CA ALA A 110 -33.34 24.67 -21.01
C ALA A 110 -33.98 25.86 -20.28
N THR A 111 -33.33 26.28 -19.22
CA THR A 111 -33.68 27.54 -18.60
C THR A 111 -33.02 28.64 -19.42
N ALA A 112 -33.79 29.33 -20.25
CA ALA A 112 -33.28 30.39 -21.16
C ALA A 112 -32.58 31.56 -20.43
N ASN A 113 -32.60 31.56 -19.10
CA ASN A 113 -31.96 32.53 -18.20
C ASN A 113 -31.10 31.85 -17.11
N ASN A 114 -30.72 30.57 -17.28
CA ASN A 114 -29.90 29.87 -16.28
C ASN A 114 -28.57 30.56 -16.11
N LYS A 115 -28.25 30.93 -14.87
CA LYS A 115 -26.99 31.59 -14.49
C LYS A 115 -26.05 30.54 -13.90
N PRO A 116 -24.75 30.68 -14.15
CA PRO A 116 -23.78 29.75 -13.54
C PRO A 116 -23.79 29.86 -11.99
N PRO A 117 -23.41 28.79 -11.30
CA PRO A 117 -23.16 28.82 -9.88
C PRO A 117 -22.16 29.92 -9.50
N THR A 118 -22.21 30.37 -8.26
CA THR A 118 -21.18 31.27 -7.72
C THR A 118 -19.82 30.54 -7.63
N VAL A 119 -18.75 31.28 -7.49
CA VAL A 119 -17.43 30.69 -7.24
C VAL A 119 -17.42 30.07 -5.84
N PRO A 120 -17.12 28.76 -5.67
CA PRO A 120 -17.09 28.13 -4.37
C PRO A 120 -16.10 28.81 -3.42
N VAL A 121 -16.56 29.13 -2.20
CA VAL A 121 -15.73 29.71 -1.14
C VAL A 121 -15.30 28.60 -0.20
N LEU A 122 -14.00 28.30 -0.18
CA LEU A 122 -13.41 27.25 0.65
C LEU A 122 -13.36 27.72 2.09
N VAL A 123 -13.93 26.92 3.04
CA VAL A 123 -14.09 27.30 4.45
C VAL A 123 -13.11 26.56 5.35
N SER A 124 -13.04 25.24 5.25
CA SER A 124 -12.16 24.41 6.07
C SER A 124 -11.52 23.32 5.25
N PRO A 125 -10.23 23.03 5.45
CA PRO A 125 -9.27 23.80 6.26
C PRO A 125 -9.02 25.20 5.71
N VAL A 126 -8.71 26.15 6.59
CA VAL A 126 -8.32 27.52 6.18
C VAL A 126 -7.04 27.45 5.35
N ASP A 127 -6.94 28.27 4.31
CA ASP A 127 -5.78 28.27 3.43
C ASP A 127 -4.46 28.50 4.19
N ASN A 128 -3.44 27.73 3.82
CA ASN A 128 -2.13 27.68 4.47
C ASN A 128 -2.15 27.26 5.95
N SER A 129 -3.23 26.65 6.43
CA SER A 129 -3.29 26.10 7.79
C SER A 129 -2.29 24.94 7.97
N THR A 130 -1.77 24.80 9.20
CA THR A 130 -0.78 23.78 9.56
C THR A 130 -1.32 22.90 10.69
N ALA A 131 -0.64 21.78 10.94
CA ALA A 131 -0.97 20.82 11.99
C ALA A 131 -2.42 20.30 11.93
N GLN A 132 -2.95 20.14 10.73
CA GLN A 132 -4.27 19.57 10.52
C GLN A 132 -4.29 18.08 10.81
N ALA A 133 -5.40 17.55 11.29
CA ALA A 133 -5.55 16.10 11.52
C ALA A 133 -5.39 15.30 10.22
N VAL A 134 -4.93 14.05 10.31
CA VAL A 134 -4.82 13.14 9.16
C VAL A 134 -6.19 12.58 8.71
N SER A 135 -7.24 12.90 9.44
CA SER A 135 -8.64 12.74 9.03
C SER A 135 -9.36 14.05 9.35
N LEU A 136 -9.94 14.67 8.34
CA LEU A 136 -10.59 16.00 8.48
C LEU A 136 -11.66 16.16 7.41
N ASP A 137 -12.49 17.18 7.63
CA ASP A 137 -13.53 17.57 6.68
C ASP A 137 -13.06 18.75 5.82
N LEU A 138 -13.16 18.62 4.51
CA LEU A 138 -13.19 19.73 3.59
C LEU A 138 -14.61 20.30 3.60
N THR A 139 -14.74 21.61 3.80
CA THR A 139 -16.04 22.29 3.75
C THR A 139 -15.94 23.57 2.92
N TRP A 140 -17.02 23.90 2.25
CA TRP A 140 -17.14 25.09 1.42
C TRP A 140 -18.56 25.64 1.44
N THR A 141 -18.74 26.82 0.89
CA THR A 141 -20.05 27.40 0.62
C THR A 141 -20.15 27.74 -0.84
N ASP A 142 -21.32 27.54 -1.39
CA ASP A 142 -21.69 27.90 -2.74
C ASP A 142 -23.18 28.17 -2.82
N THR A 143 -23.60 28.91 -3.84
CA THR A 143 -25.02 29.16 -4.13
C THR A 143 -25.23 29.22 -5.63
N ASP A 144 -26.40 28.79 -6.04
CA ASP A 144 -26.88 28.97 -7.39
C ASP A 144 -27.94 30.08 -7.40
N PRO A 145 -27.83 31.11 -8.33
CA PRO A 145 -28.81 32.17 -8.40
C PRO A 145 -30.23 31.70 -8.76
N ASP A 146 -30.33 30.60 -9.49
CA ASP A 146 -31.59 30.01 -9.96
C ASP A 146 -32.05 28.86 -9.06
N LYS A 147 -31.23 28.51 -8.04
CA LYS A 147 -31.45 27.42 -7.05
C LYS A 147 -31.42 26.02 -7.67
N ASP A 148 -30.61 25.86 -8.69
CA ASP A 148 -30.37 24.56 -9.29
C ASP A 148 -29.59 23.64 -8.32
N GLU A 149 -29.73 22.32 -8.51
CA GLU A 149 -28.97 21.34 -7.76
C GLU A 149 -27.50 21.39 -8.20
N LEU A 150 -26.58 21.59 -7.23
CA LEU A 150 -25.16 21.69 -7.49
C LEU A 150 -24.47 20.32 -7.32
N ILE A 151 -23.57 20.04 -8.23
CA ILE A 151 -22.70 18.87 -8.19
C ILE A 151 -21.26 19.37 -8.14
N PHE A 152 -20.51 18.83 -7.16
CA PHE A 152 -19.11 19.20 -6.92
C PHE A 152 -18.18 18.08 -7.31
N LYS A 153 -17.01 18.48 -7.82
CA LYS A 153 -15.85 17.65 -8.04
C LYS A 153 -14.67 18.26 -7.30
N ILE A 154 -14.07 17.48 -6.40
CA ILE A 154 -12.93 17.92 -5.59
C ILE A 154 -11.66 17.27 -6.12
N THR A 155 -10.66 18.08 -6.41
CA THR A 155 -9.32 17.64 -6.78
C THR A 155 -8.38 17.86 -5.61
N LEU A 156 -7.73 16.78 -5.14
CA LEU A 156 -6.76 16.79 -4.05
C LEU A 156 -5.39 16.33 -4.56
N ARG A 157 -4.35 17.08 -4.23
CA ARG A 157 -2.94 16.77 -4.53
C ARG A 157 -2.11 16.86 -3.26
N ASN A 158 -0.97 16.20 -3.22
CA ASN A 158 -0.01 16.32 -2.13
C ASN A 158 1.38 16.74 -2.66
N SER A 159 2.25 17.19 -1.74
CA SER A 159 3.60 17.65 -2.08
C SER A 159 4.63 16.53 -2.26
N ASN A 160 4.30 15.30 -1.93
CA ASN A 160 5.27 14.19 -1.88
C ASN A 160 5.38 13.43 -3.19
N ASN A 161 4.34 13.50 -4.01
CA ASN A 161 4.28 12.84 -5.31
C ASN A 161 3.42 13.65 -6.29
N SER A 162 3.25 13.15 -7.52
CA SER A 162 2.41 13.74 -8.55
C SER A 162 0.98 13.20 -8.57
N ASP A 163 0.58 12.38 -7.59
CA ASP A 163 -0.73 11.76 -7.56
C ASP A 163 -1.84 12.81 -7.38
N VAL A 164 -2.90 12.64 -8.14
CA VAL A 164 -4.11 13.44 -8.09
C VAL A 164 -5.26 12.53 -7.69
N LYS A 165 -5.88 12.83 -6.55
CA LYS A 165 -7.14 12.18 -6.15
C LYS A 165 -8.30 13.07 -6.56
N VAL A 166 -9.31 12.48 -7.20
CA VAL A 166 -10.54 13.15 -7.62
C VAL A 166 -11.71 12.48 -6.90
N TYR A 167 -12.58 13.30 -6.34
CA TYR A 167 -13.80 12.88 -5.65
C TYR A 167 -14.99 13.50 -6.37
N GLU A 168 -15.80 12.68 -7.04
CA GLU A 168 -17.00 13.09 -7.78
C GLU A 168 -17.96 11.90 -7.97
N PRO A 169 -19.27 12.09 -8.05
CA PRO A 169 -20.00 13.34 -7.81
C PRO A 169 -20.23 13.55 -6.29
N ILE A 170 -20.09 14.79 -5.83
CA ILE A 170 -20.41 15.20 -4.48
C ILE A 170 -21.62 16.16 -4.52
N LYS A 171 -22.62 15.97 -3.66
CA LYS A 171 -23.84 16.79 -3.61
C LYS A 171 -23.93 17.65 -2.35
N GLU A 172 -23.14 17.34 -1.33
CA GLU A 172 -23.08 18.09 -0.08
C GLU A 172 -21.88 19.05 -0.10
N ASN A 173 -21.98 20.15 0.61
CA ASN A 173 -20.88 21.12 0.77
C ASN A 173 -19.82 20.64 1.78
N LYS A 174 -19.56 19.33 1.77
CA LYS A 174 -18.65 18.65 2.69
C LYS A 174 -18.07 17.38 2.06
N LEU A 175 -16.77 17.14 2.30
CA LEU A 175 -16.11 15.88 2.01
C LEU A 175 -15.20 15.50 3.17
N THR A 176 -15.40 14.32 3.78
CA THR A 176 -14.50 13.79 4.80
C THR A 176 -13.33 13.10 4.13
N LEU A 177 -12.12 13.57 4.41
CA LEU A 177 -10.87 12.92 4.04
C LEU A 177 -10.39 12.03 5.19
N THR A 178 -9.95 10.82 4.86
CA THR A 178 -9.29 9.89 5.78
C THR A 178 -7.91 9.52 5.26
N ASP A 179 -7.06 8.98 6.14
CA ASP A 179 -5.76 8.40 5.78
C ASP A 179 -4.82 9.36 5.05
N LEU A 180 -4.85 10.64 5.45
CA LEU A 180 -3.89 11.63 4.98
C LEU A 180 -2.51 11.31 5.58
N ILE A 181 -1.47 11.57 4.80
CA ILE A 181 -0.08 11.35 5.21
C ILE A 181 0.33 12.44 6.20
N TYR A 182 0.98 12.05 7.28
CA TYR A 182 1.54 12.98 8.27
C TYR A 182 2.59 13.91 7.66
N GLY A 183 2.69 15.14 8.18
CA GLY A 183 3.72 16.12 7.80
C GLY A 183 3.67 16.54 6.33
N THR A 184 2.55 16.35 5.67
CA THR A 184 2.40 16.52 4.22
C THR A 184 1.55 17.74 3.89
N LYS A 185 2.03 18.56 2.95
CA LYS A 185 1.25 19.67 2.41
C LYS A 185 0.32 19.17 1.32
N TYR A 186 -0.97 19.50 1.44
CA TYR A 186 -2.02 19.19 0.48
C TYR A 186 -2.49 20.46 -0.22
N TYR A 187 -2.96 20.30 -1.46
CA TYR A 187 -3.57 21.31 -2.31
C TYR A 187 -4.92 20.79 -2.76
N TRP A 188 -5.98 21.58 -2.61
CA TRP A 188 -7.30 21.19 -3.03
C TRP A 188 -8.05 22.29 -3.73
N GLN A 189 -8.92 21.92 -4.66
CA GLN A 189 -9.73 22.78 -5.48
C GLN A 189 -11.08 22.15 -5.75
N ILE A 190 -12.11 22.95 -5.87
CA ILE A 190 -13.47 22.53 -6.18
C ILE A 190 -13.83 23.03 -7.57
N GLU A 191 -14.45 22.16 -8.35
CA GLU A 191 -15.19 22.45 -9.56
C GLU A 191 -16.67 22.21 -9.25
N VAL A 192 -17.53 23.19 -9.50
CA VAL A 192 -18.99 23.10 -9.30
C VAL A 192 -19.71 23.24 -10.63
N THR A 193 -20.77 22.46 -10.81
CA THR A 193 -21.66 22.52 -11.97
C THR A 193 -23.13 22.45 -11.55
N ASP A 194 -23.97 23.19 -12.27
CA ASP A 194 -25.43 23.11 -12.26
C ASP A 194 -25.97 22.16 -13.34
N GLY A 195 -25.07 21.50 -14.11
CA GLY A 195 -25.41 20.61 -15.22
C GLY A 195 -25.82 21.32 -16.51
N VAL A 196 -25.86 22.65 -16.55
CA VAL A 196 -26.28 23.47 -17.69
C VAL A 196 -25.15 24.37 -18.16
N ASN A 197 -24.55 25.11 -17.26
CA ASN A 197 -23.49 26.06 -17.56
C ASN A 197 -22.08 25.41 -17.52
N THR A 198 -21.10 26.13 -18.05
CA THR A 198 -19.70 25.73 -17.89
C THR A 198 -19.34 25.66 -16.41
N PRO A 199 -18.72 24.56 -15.93
CA PRO A 199 -18.32 24.44 -14.56
C PRO A 199 -17.46 25.60 -14.03
N VAL A 200 -17.67 25.96 -12.78
CA VAL A 200 -16.96 27.08 -12.11
C VAL A 200 -15.95 26.52 -11.13
N LEU A 201 -14.74 27.07 -11.15
CA LEU A 201 -13.62 26.64 -10.29
C LEU A 201 -13.45 27.58 -9.09
N SER A 202 -13.21 26.99 -7.92
CA SER A 202 -12.69 27.74 -6.76
C SER A 202 -11.25 28.18 -6.96
N THR A 203 -10.76 29.02 -6.05
CA THR A 203 -9.31 29.16 -5.83
C THR A 203 -8.72 27.83 -5.34
N VAL A 204 -7.40 27.67 -5.47
CA VAL A 204 -6.69 26.54 -4.84
C VAL A 204 -6.39 26.93 -3.39
N SER A 205 -6.75 26.07 -2.43
CA SER A 205 -6.40 26.19 -1.02
C SER A 205 -5.41 25.11 -0.61
N THR A 206 -4.65 25.40 0.44
CA THR A 206 -3.63 24.46 0.94
C THR A 206 -3.75 24.25 2.46
N PHE A 207 -3.34 23.08 2.90
CA PHE A 207 -3.15 22.79 4.32
C PHE A 207 -2.00 21.80 4.51
N THR A 208 -1.41 21.78 5.71
CA THR A 208 -0.37 20.80 6.07
C THR A 208 -0.84 19.98 7.25
N THR A 209 -0.74 18.68 7.15
CA THR A 209 -1.08 17.75 8.24
C THR A 209 -0.06 17.86 9.38
N LEU A 210 -0.47 17.45 10.58
CA LEU A 210 0.42 17.38 11.75
C LEU A 210 1.59 16.42 11.46
N ALA A 211 2.75 16.70 12.08
CA ALA A 211 3.91 15.83 11.99
C ALA A 211 3.60 14.44 12.60
N PHE A 212 4.28 13.41 12.08
CA PHE A 212 4.16 12.08 12.66
C PHE A 212 4.58 12.12 14.14
N PRO A 213 3.81 11.53 15.07
CA PRO A 213 4.13 11.56 16.48
C PRO A 213 5.50 10.94 16.80
N ALA A 214 6.15 11.43 17.84
CA ALA A 214 7.30 10.75 18.40
C ALA A 214 6.83 9.40 18.97
N THR A 215 7.48 8.33 18.54
CA THR A 215 7.16 6.97 18.98
C THR A 215 8.43 6.29 19.47
N ARG A 216 8.31 5.41 20.45
CA ARG A 216 9.42 4.74 21.11
C ARG A 216 9.46 3.24 20.80
N TYR A 217 8.31 2.60 20.77
CA TYR A 217 8.20 1.14 20.66
C TYR A 217 7.94 0.72 19.22
N LEU A 218 8.59 -0.35 18.80
CA LEU A 218 8.32 -1.07 17.57
C LEU A 218 7.88 -2.49 17.90
N PHE A 219 6.95 -3.03 17.15
CA PHE A 219 6.50 -4.42 17.28
C PHE A 219 5.74 -4.86 16.02
N VAL A 220 5.45 -6.15 15.96
CA VAL A 220 4.71 -6.76 14.87
C VAL A 220 3.40 -7.31 15.39
N LYS A 221 2.34 -7.16 14.62
CA LYS A 221 1.05 -7.86 14.80
C LYS A 221 0.76 -8.73 13.59
N ASN A 222 0.07 -9.83 13.82
CA ASN A 222 -0.51 -10.60 12.71
C ASN A 222 -1.89 -10.02 12.38
N ILE A 223 -2.08 -9.63 11.12
CA ILE A 223 -3.35 -9.13 10.58
C ILE A 223 -3.61 -9.88 9.27
N ASN A 224 -4.68 -10.64 9.22
CA ASN A 224 -5.04 -11.45 8.05
C ASN A 224 -3.90 -12.36 7.57
N ASP A 225 -3.26 -13.05 8.50
CA ASP A 225 -2.10 -13.94 8.29
C ASP A 225 -0.81 -13.28 7.81
N ASN A 226 -0.78 -11.95 7.71
CA ASN A 226 0.42 -11.18 7.44
C ASN A 226 0.97 -10.53 8.70
N ASN A 227 2.29 -10.51 8.80
CA ASN A 227 3.01 -9.73 9.79
C ASN A 227 3.04 -8.26 9.38
N VAL A 228 2.53 -7.39 10.24
CA VAL A 228 2.40 -5.95 10.02
C VAL A 228 3.16 -5.20 11.11
N ILE A 229 4.02 -4.27 10.70
CA ILE A 229 4.84 -3.48 11.61
C ILE A 229 4.03 -2.30 12.15
N PHE A 230 4.08 -2.15 13.47
CA PHE A 230 3.50 -1.06 14.23
C PHE A 230 4.56 -0.32 15.04
N THR A 231 4.25 0.91 15.38
CA THR A 231 4.96 1.69 16.37
C THR A 231 3.98 2.23 17.41
N ALA A 232 4.48 2.58 18.60
CA ALA A 232 3.67 3.20 19.64
C ALA A 232 4.43 4.30 20.38
N ASP A 233 3.66 5.29 20.86
CA ASP A 233 4.16 6.32 21.75
C ASP A 233 4.20 5.85 23.23
N ASP A 234 4.71 6.70 24.14
CA ASP A 234 4.79 6.40 25.57
C ASP A 234 3.40 6.31 26.23
N ALA A 235 2.35 6.85 25.63
CA ALA A 235 0.98 6.71 26.10
C ALA A 235 0.32 5.39 25.64
N GLY A 236 1.02 4.59 24.84
CA GLY A 236 0.55 3.31 24.32
C GLY A 236 -0.33 3.43 23.08
N LYS A 237 -0.47 4.62 22.48
CA LYS A 237 -1.17 4.79 21.22
C LYS A 237 -0.36 4.20 20.08
N GLN A 238 -1.00 3.33 19.30
CA GLN A 238 -0.35 2.53 18.27
C GLN A 238 -0.63 3.08 16.88
N TYR A 239 0.39 3.02 16.02
CA TYR A 239 0.34 3.49 14.64
C TYR A 239 0.85 2.37 13.73
N GLN A 240 0.08 2.03 12.71
CA GLN A 240 0.49 1.07 11.69
C GLN A 240 1.49 1.72 10.74
N LEU A 241 2.62 1.05 10.49
CA LEU A 241 3.68 1.55 9.60
C LEU A 241 3.68 0.86 8.23
N THR A 242 3.25 -0.40 8.17
CA THR A 242 3.25 -1.16 6.91
C THR A 242 1.85 -1.66 6.56
N SER A 243 1.58 -1.84 5.26
CA SER A 243 0.32 -2.37 4.79
C SER A 243 0.08 -3.81 5.24
N SER A 244 -1.18 -4.20 5.43
CA SER A 244 -1.58 -5.57 5.80
C SER A 244 -1.70 -6.54 4.62
N ASP A 245 -1.49 -6.09 3.39
CA ASP A 245 -1.46 -6.93 2.19
C ASP A 245 -0.08 -7.56 1.92
N LYS A 246 0.92 -7.23 2.74
CA LYS A 246 2.30 -7.72 2.65
C LYS A 246 2.78 -8.25 3.99
N ASN A 247 3.75 -9.16 3.95
CA ASN A 247 4.31 -9.77 5.12
C ASN A 247 5.66 -9.14 5.46
N TYR A 248 5.68 -8.29 6.52
CA TYR A 248 6.84 -7.53 6.98
C TYR A 248 7.06 -7.72 8.48
N TRP A 249 8.28 -8.06 8.91
CA TRP A 249 8.55 -8.37 10.29
C TRP A 249 9.96 -7.96 10.75
N ARG A 250 10.22 -8.16 12.05
CA ARG A 250 11.47 -7.90 12.75
C ARG A 250 12.00 -6.48 12.53
N PRO A 251 11.20 -5.46 12.88
CA PRO A 251 11.66 -4.08 12.76
C PRO A 251 12.84 -3.80 13.69
N ARG A 252 13.79 -2.98 13.23
CA ARG A 252 14.94 -2.48 14.01
C ARG A 252 15.14 -1.01 13.68
N ARG A 253 15.02 -0.18 14.70
CA ARG A 253 15.17 1.27 14.58
C ARG A 253 16.65 1.66 14.60
N ASN A 254 16.99 2.75 13.88
CA ASN A 254 18.25 3.44 13.99
C ASN A 254 18.00 4.95 13.97
N ASN A 255 18.24 5.63 15.08
CA ASN A 255 17.95 7.05 15.24
C ASN A 255 18.95 7.94 14.49
N GLN A 256 20.18 7.49 14.28
CA GLN A 256 21.18 8.26 13.52
C GLN A 256 20.80 8.33 12.04
N ALA A 257 20.41 7.20 11.45
CA ALA A 257 19.91 7.15 10.09
C ALA A 257 18.47 7.67 9.94
N LYS A 258 17.73 7.85 11.06
CA LYS A 258 16.28 8.14 11.07
C LYS A 258 15.50 7.14 10.23
N LYS A 259 15.84 5.85 10.35
CA LYS A 259 15.26 4.76 9.59
C LYS A 259 14.88 3.58 10.49
N ILE A 260 13.94 2.81 10.01
CA ILE A 260 13.60 1.48 10.49
C ILE A 260 14.00 0.50 9.39
N ALA A 261 14.86 -0.50 9.71
CA ALA A 261 15.04 -1.65 8.87
C ALA A 261 14.05 -2.74 9.26
N PHE A 262 13.75 -3.64 8.34
CA PHE A 262 12.86 -4.77 8.58
C PHE A 262 13.06 -5.85 7.50
N ILE A 263 12.57 -7.05 7.79
CA ILE A 263 12.56 -8.15 6.83
C ILE A 263 11.18 -8.17 6.15
N GLY A 264 11.15 -8.51 4.88
CA GLY A 264 9.91 -8.69 4.14
C GLY A 264 10.01 -9.77 3.08
N THR A 265 8.87 -10.42 2.80
CA THR A 265 8.80 -11.44 1.75
C THR A 265 8.70 -10.79 0.38
N ASN A 266 9.48 -11.29 -0.57
CA ASN A 266 9.44 -10.92 -1.98
C ASN A 266 9.42 -12.22 -2.82
N GLY A 267 8.24 -12.65 -3.22
CA GLY A 267 8.06 -13.97 -3.80
C GLY A 267 8.38 -15.08 -2.77
N SER A 268 9.35 -15.92 -3.07
CA SER A 268 9.82 -17.01 -2.19
C SER A 268 11.03 -16.63 -1.31
N GLN A 269 11.52 -15.40 -1.39
CA GLN A 269 12.72 -14.95 -0.68
C GLN A 269 12.39 -13.91 0.37
N ASN A 270 13.25 -13.83 1.39
CA ASN A 270 13.19 -12.80 2.42
C ASN A 270 14.30 -11.78 2.16
N ASP A 271 13.94 -10.53 2.13
CA ASP A 271 14.85 -9.42 1.85
C ASP A 271 14.85 -8.41 3.00
N LEU A 272 15.94 -7.65 3.15
CA LEU A 272 15.98 -6.48 4.00
C LEU A 272 15.38 -5.28 3.26
N TYR A 273 14.63 -4.49 4.03
CA TYR A 273 14.05 -3.23 3.63
C TYR A 273 14.37 -2.15 4.64
N THR A 274 14.26 -0.89 4.23
CA THR A 274 14.27 0.27 5.12
C THR A 274 13.06 1.14 4.86
N MET A 275 12.61 1.90 5.87
CA MET A 275 11.57 2.92 5.77
C MET A 275 11.87 4.08 6.71
N ASN A 276 11.16 5.20 6.54
CA ASN A 276 11.13 6.31 7.49
C ASN A 276 10.38 5.91 8.77
N PHE A 277 10.50 6.69 9.84
CA PHE A 277 9.81 6.43 11.12
C PHE A 277 8.28 6.47 11.03
N ASP A 278 7.75 7.15 10.03
CA ASP A 278 6.32 7.25 9.74
C ASP A 278 5.79 6.16 8.78
N GLY A 279 6.61 5.19 8.42
CA GLY A 279 6.27 4.11 7.49
C GLY A 279 6.42 4.46 6.00
N THR A 280 6.73 5.71 5.68
CA THR A 280 6.94 6.12 4.28
C THR A 280 8.32 5.73 3.74
N GLY A 281 8.53 5.81 2.44
CA GLY A 281 9.84 5.62 1.82
C GLY A 281 10.38 4.18 1.94
N ILE A 282 9.50 3.18 1.90
CA ILE A 282 9.91 1.77 1.90
C ILE A 282 10.83 1.50 0.70
N LYS A 283 12.03 1.02 1.00
CA LYS A 283 13.06 0.69 0.01
C LYS A 283 13.65 -0.67 0.30
N LYS A 284 13.75 -1.52 -0.72
CA LYS A 284 14.46 -2.79 -0.66
C LYS A 284 15.96 -2.55 -0.63
N VAL A 285 16.68 -3.22 0.29
CA VAL A 285 18.13 -3.11 0.49
C VAL A 285 18.87 -4.25 -0.17
N THR A 286 18.49 -5.51 0.10
CA THR A 286 19.14 -6.68 -0.49
C THR A 286 18.66 -6.93 -1.93
N SER A 287 19.55 -7.40 -2.80
CA SER A 287 19.21 -7.69 -4.20
C SER A 287 19.66 -9.07 -4.65
N SER A 288 20.94 -9.42 -4.45
CA SER A 288 21.55 -10.65 -4.96
C SER A 288 21.68 -11.75 -3.91
N VAL A 289 21.76 -11.41 -2.63
CA VAL A 289 21.84 -12.36 -1.53
C VAL A 289 20.71 -12.07 -0.55
N PRO A 290 19.68 -12.93 -0.47
CA PRO A 290 18.56 -12.75 0.44
C PRO A 290 18.93 -13.05 1.89
N VAL A 291 18.09 -12.67 2.83
CA VAL A 291 18.15 -13.10 4.22
C VAL A 291 17.67 -14.55 4.30
N ALA A 292 18.47 -15.45 4.86
CA ALA A 292 18.11 -16.86 4.94
C ALA A 292 18.74 -17.54 6.17
N GLY A 293 18.02 -18.52 6.73
CA GLY A 293 18.44 -19.31 7.88
C GLY A 293 17.54 -20.54 8.07
N PHE A 294 17.54 -21.13 9.24
CA PHE A 294 16.74 -22.34 9.51
C PHE A 294 15.24 -22.07 9.57
N ASN A 295 14.83 -20.88 10.00
CA ASN A 295 13.43 -20.47 10.11
C ASN A 295 13.33 -18.95 10.09
N SER A 296 12.48 -18.42 9.23
CA SER A 296 12.34 -16.96 8.99
C SER A 296 11.94 -16.18 10.24
N ASP A 297 11.15 -16.76 11.14
CA ASP A 297 10.68 -16.11 12.36
C ASP A 297 11.80 -15.87 13.38
N TYR A 298 12.89 -16.63 13.27
CA TYR A 298 14.02 -16.62 14.20
C TYR A 298 15.32 -16.07 13.58
N ILE A 299 15.23 -15.40 12.44
CA ILE A 299 16.37 -14.71 11.84
C ILE A 299 16.47 -13.29 12.38
N GLY A 300 17.67 -12.90 12.84
CA GLY A 300 18.01 -11.56 13.29
C GLY A 300 19.08 -10.94 12.40
N TYR A 301 19.04 -9.62 12.27
CA TYR A 301 20.04 -8.78 11.62
C TYR A 301 20.30 -7.55 12.48
N SER A 302 21.35 -6.78 12.20
CA SER A 302 21.67 -5.60 12.99
C SER A 302 22.18 -4.44 12.13
N TRP A 303 21.92 -3.23 12.63
CA TRP A 303 22.53 -2.00 12.17
C TRP A 303 23.94 -1.80 12.77
N ASN A 304 24.81 -1.10 12.04
CA ASN A 304 25.89 -0.38 12.73
C ASN A 304 25.33 0.88 13.43
N ALA A 305 26.08 1.46 14.36
CA ALA A 305 25.59 2.60 15.14
C ALA A 305 25.20 3.80 14.29
N SER A 306 25.92 4.10 13.21
CA SER A 306 25.62 5.22 12.31
C SER A 306 24.40 4.98 11.42
N GLY A 307 23.93 3.74 11.30
CA GLY A 307 22.87 3.35 10.37
C GLY A 307 23.25 3.40 8.89
N SER A 308 24.56 3.45 8.61
CA SER A 308 25.06 3.41 7.24
C SER A 308 25.12 1.99 6.67
N GLU A 309 25.27 0.98 7.54
CA GLU A 309 25.46 -0.41 7.16
C GLU A 309 24.58 -1.35 7.98
N LEU A 310 24.29 -2.51 7.39
CA LEU A 310 23.59 -3.63 8.00
C LEU A 310 24.43 -4.89 7.90
N ILE A 311 24.37 -5.76 8.93
CA ILE A 311 24.85 -7.14 8.85
C ILE A 311 23.64 -8.09 8.91
N TYR A 312 23.70 -9.15 8.13
CA TYR A 312 22.61 -10.13 8.05
C TYR A 312 23.11 -11.52 7.63
N PRO A 313 22.44 -12.59 8.05
CA PRO A 313 22.82 -13.96 7.70
C PRO A 313 22.21 -14.40 6.37
N ASN A 314 22.95 -15.26 5.68
CA ASN A 314 22.47 -16.14 4.64
C ASN A 314 23.05 -17.54 4.90
N PHE A 315 22.27 -18.38 5.60
CA PHE A 315 22.68 -19.68 6.12
C PHE A 315 23.97 -19.62 6.98
N ASP A 316 25.04 -20.22 6.51
CA ASP A 316 26.34 -20.29 7.18
C ASP A 316 27.22 -19.03 7.00
N LYS A 317 26.73 -18.02 6.30
CA LYS A 317 27.46 -16.82 5.93
C LYS A 317 26.88 -15.57 6.54
N LEU A 318 27.75 -14.67 7.00
CA LEU A 318 27.39 -13.32 7.42
C LEU A 318 27.78 -12.34 6.32
N TYR A 319 26.83 -11.53 5.92
CA TYR A 319 27.00 -10.46 4.95
C TYR A 319 26.89 -9.09 5.58
N LYS A 320 27.61 -8.13 5.02
CA LYS A 320 27.51 -6.71 5.30
C LYS A 320 27.03 -6.00 4.03
N ILE A 321 26.15 -5.03 4.15
CA ILE A 321 25.61 -4.24 3.05
C ILE A 321 25.36 -2.80 3.51
N ASN A 322 25.58 -1.82 2.64
CA ASN A 322 25.16 -0.43 2.92
C ASN A 322 23.63 -0.30 2.97
N SER A 323 23.14 0.61 3.77
CA SER A 323 21.68 0.84 3.91
C SER A 323 21.00 1.29 2.60
N ASP A 324 21.76 1.74 1.60
CA ASP A 324 21.29 2.07 0.26
C ASP A 324 21.24 0.86 -0.70
N GLY A 325 21.75 -0.32 -0.26
CA GLY A 325 21.82 -1.56 -1.03
C GLY A 325 23.11 -1.78 -1.78
N SER A 326 24.06 -0.86 -1.69
CA SER A 326 25.39 -1.00 -2.29
C SER A 326 26.38 -1.72 -1.34
N GLY A 327 27.58 -2.02 -1.80
CA GLY A 327 28.70 -2.47 -0.94
C GLY A 327 28.53 -3.85 -0.33
N LEU A 328 27.73 -4.75 -0.93
CA LEU A 328 27.55 -6.12 -0.43
C LEU A 328 28.88 -6.86 -0.32
N THR A 329 29.17 -7.36 0.89
CA THR A 329 30.42 -8.09 1.20
C THR A 329 30.16 -9.24 2.15
N LYS A 330 30.67 -10.42 1.88
CA LYS A 330 30.72 -11.53 2.83
C LYS A 330 31.84 -11.25 3.83
N ILE A 331 31.51 -11.12 5.12
CA ILE A 331 32.45 -10.78 6.18
C ILE A 331 32.84 -11.97 7.07
N PHE A 332 32.01 -13.02 7.11
CA PHE A 332 32.29 -14.23 7.87
C PHE A 332 31.60 -15.46 7.27
N GLN A 333 32.10 -16.63 7.58
CA GLN A 333 31.48 -17.92 7.32
C GLN A 333 31.80 -18.88 8.45
N THR A 334 30.79 -19.60 8.97
CA THR A 334 30.99 -20.57 10.03
C THR A 334 31.90 -21.71 9.59
N PRO A 335 32.89 -22.11 10.38
CA PRO A 335 33.86 -23.13 9.99
C PRO A 335 33.26 -24.54 9.91
N ASN A 336 32.14 -24.77 10.61
CA ASN A 336 31.48 -26.07 10.73
C ASN A 336 30.16 -26.19 9.94
N GLY A 337 29.82 -25.16 9.11
CA GLY A 337 28.62 -25.11 8.29
C GLY A 337 27.33 -24.89 9.07
N LYS A 338 27.37 -24.61 10.37
CA LYS A 338 26.17 -24.22 11.15
C LYS A 338 25.60 -22.92 10.60
N PHE A 339 24.27 -22.79 10.63
CA PHE A 339 23.60 -21.61 10.15
C PHE A 339 23.72 -20.48 11.18
N ILE A 340 24.02 -19.28 10.72
CA ILE A 340 23.89 -18.07 11.49
C ILE A 340 22.40 -17.70 11.46
N SER A 341 21.74 -17.63 12.61
CA SER A 341 20.33 -17.25 12.68
C SER A 341 20.12 -15.87 13.28
N GLU A 342 20.99 -15.42 14.18
CA GLU A 342 20.96 -14.06 14.70
C GLU A 342 22.35 -13.46 14.72
N CYS A 343 22.43 -12.17 14.44
CA CYS A 343 23.65 -11.39 14.60
C CYS A 343 23.29 -10.03 15.21
N ASP A 344 24.23 -9.50 16.01
CA ASP A 344 24.11 -8.15 16.54
C ASP A 344 25.48 -7.46 16.51
N TRP A 345 25.47 -6.15 16.28
CA TRP A 345 26.69 -5.35 16.13
C TRP A 345 26.85 -4.44 17.36
N SER A 346 28.01 -4.46 18.00
CA SER A 346 28.29 -3.54 19.11
C SER A 346 28.25 -2.08 18.64
N ALA A 347 27.81 -1.18 19.50
CA ALA A 347 27.66 0.24 19.16
C ALA A 347 29.00 0.92 18.78
N ASP A 348 30.12 0.45 19.32
CA ASP A 348 31.47 0.92 18.96
C ASP A 348 31.99 0.33 17.64
N GLY A 349 31.24 -0.59 17.03
CA GLY A 349 31.59 -1.24 15.77
C GLY A 349 32.70 -2.29 15.86
N SER A 350 33.24 -2.55 17.05
CA SER A 350 34.41 -3.42 17.23
C SER A 350 34.09 -4.92 17.25
N LYS A 351 32.85 -5.29 17.59
CA LYS A 351 32.43 -6.66 17.85
C LYS A 351 31.11 -6.98 17.12
N MET A 352 30.97 -8.22 16.67
CA MET A 352 29.75 -8.79 16.16
C MET A 352 29.44 -10.09 16.91
N ALA A 353 28.30 -10.15 17.57
CA ALA A 353 27.80 -11.37 18.20
C ALA A 353 27.02 -12.19 17.20
N LEU A 354 27.25 -13.49 17.20
CA LEU A 354 26.60 -14.45 16.31
C LEU A 354 25.98 -15.57 17.13
N LYS A 355 24.70 -15.85 16.86
CA LYS A 355 24.07 -17.09 17.29
C LYS A 355 24.05 -18.05 16.09
N VAL A 356 24.69 -19.19 16.26
CA VAL A 356 24.74 -20.24 15.22
C VAL A 356 24.08 -21.50 15.72
N ASN A 357 23.48 -22.27 14.80
CA ASN A 357 22.73 -23.49 15.09
C ASN A 357 22.74 -24.45 13.89
N ASP A 358 22.29 -25.68 14.11
CA ASP A 358 22.06 -26.64 13.03
C ASP A 358 20.81 -26.28 12.19
N ALA A 359 20.49 -27.09 11.20
CA ALA A 359 19.35 -26.86 10.30
C ALA A 359 17.97 -26.93 11.01
N ASN A 360 17.90 -27.46 12.24
CA ASN A 360 16.67 -27.51 13.04
C ASN A 360 16.58 -26.37 14.06
N GLY A 361 17.60 -25.51 14.14
CA GLY A 361 17.66 -24.40 15.09
C GLY A 361 18.32 -24.74 16.43
N TYR A 362 18.78 -25.98 16.63
CA TYR A 362 19.36 -26.48 17.86
C TYR A 362 20.88 -26.61 17.77
N ASN A 363 21.49 -27.25 18.76
CA ASN A 363 22.95 -27.35 18.87
C ASN A 363 23.61 -25.97 18.80
N VAL A 364 23.08 -25.06 19.60
CA VAL A 364 23.36 -23.62 19.52
C VAL A 364 24.73 -23.30 20.10
N GLU A 365 25.43 -22.39 19.42
CA GLU A 365 26.58 -21.66 19.95
C GLU A 365 26.32 -20.15 19.84
N ILE A 366 26.79 -19.39 20.83
CA ILE A 366 26.90 -17.94 20.75
C ILE A 366 28.39 -17.59 20.92
N TYR A 367 28.93 -16.88 19.95
CA TYR A 367 30.26 -16.36 20.00
C TYR A 367 30.37 -14.96 19.40
N VAL A 368 31.45 -14.27 19.73
CA VAL A 368 31.71 -12.91 19.23
C VAL A 368 32.93 -12.95 18.32
N ILE A 369 32.79 -12.29 17.18
CA ILE A 369 33.90 -12.06 16.25
C ILE A 369 34.28 -10.58 16.24
N ASP A 370 35.52 -10.29 15.90
CA ASP A 370 36.00 -8.95 15.60
C ASP A 370 35.72 -8.58 14.12
N THR A 371 36.17 -7.40 13.71
CA THR A 371 35.99 -6.89 12.36
C THR A 371 36.82 -7.66 11.30
N SER A 372 37.79 -8.47 11.73
CA SER A 372 38.54 -9.37 10.83
C SER A 372 37.87 -10.74 10.64
N GLY A 373 36.83 -11.02 11.43
CA GLY A 373 36.18 -12.32 11.49
C GLY A 373 36.83 -13.31 12.47
N ALA A 374 37.78 -12.90 13.28
CA ALA A 374 38.38 -13.75 14.32
C ALA A 374 37.42 -13.89 15.51
N VAL A 375 37.24 -15.12 16.01
CA VAL A 375 36.45 -15.39 17.22
C VAL A 375 37.21 -14.91 18.42
N THR A 376 36.67 -13.96 19.16
CA THR A 376 37.26 -13.32 20.35
C THR A 376 36.72 -13.81 21.67
N ALA A 377 35.48 -14.34 21.67
CA ALA A 377 34.83 -14.92 22.86
C ALA A 377 33.80 -15.97 22.48
N THR A 378 33.71 -17.05 23.24
CA THR A 378 32.60 -18.00 23.20
C THR A 378 31.73 -17.82 24.43
N ILE A 379 30.47 -17.48 24.25
CA ILE A 379 29.53 -17.15 25.34
C ILE A 379 28.72 -18.37 25.75
N LEU A 380 28.31 -19.17 24.77
CA LEU A 380 27.45 -20.32 24.96
C LEU A 380 27.81 -21.43 23.98
N SER A 381 27.89 -22.67 24.47
CA SER A 381 28.05 -23.87 23.64
C SER A 381 27.64 -25.12 24.40
N GLY A 382 27.41 -26.23 23.69
CA GLY A 382 27.17 -27.55 24.29
C GLY A 382 25.91 -27.64 25.13
N ILE A 383 24.87 -26.90 24.73
CA ILE A 383 23.57 -26.90 25.41
C ILE A 383 22.48 -27.50 24.51
N ASN A 384 21.43 -28.06 25.14
CA ASN A 384 20.18 -28.43 24.47
C ASN A 384 19.16 -27.30 24.64
N GLY A 385 18.13 -27.30 23.77
CA GLY A 385 17.05 -26.33 23.76
C GLY A 385 17.30 -25.12 22.88
N ALA A 386 16.26 -24.33 22.71
CA ALA A 386 16.27 -23.15 21.87
C ALA A 386 16.94 -21.96 22.52
N VAL A 387 17.51 -21.09 21.69
CA VAL A 387 18.12 -19.80 22.11
C VAL A 387 17.66 -18.73 21.12
N GLY A 388 17.49 -17.48 21.59
CA GLY A 388 17.12 -16.36 20.73
C GLY A 388 17.27 -15.00 21.41
N GLY A 389 16.90 -13.90 20.70
CA GLY A 389 16.90 -12.57 21.26
C GLY A 389 18.29 -12.02 21.56
N LEU A 390 19.29 -12.30 20.71
CA LEU A 390 20.65 -11.85 20.88
C LEU A 390 20.77 -10.33 20.73
N ASN A 391 21.28 -9.63 21.78
CA ASN A 391 21.43 -8.19 21.72
C ASN A 391 22.58 -7.68 22.62
N PHE A 392 23.47 -6.84 22.06
CA PHE A 392 24.45 -6.10 22.83
C PHE A 392 23.82 -5.02 23.72
N SER A 393 24.41 -4.78 24.88
CA SER A 393 24.18 -3.51 25.56
C SER A 393 24.79 -2.35 24.77
N ILE A 394 24.30 -1.12 24.97
CA ILE A 394 24.80 0.06 24.25
C ILE A 394 26.29 0.33 24.54
N THR A 395 26.74 -0.03 25.73
CA THR A 395 28.17 0.07 26.13
C THR A 395 29.03 -1.02 25.47
N GLY A 396 28.44 -2.05 24.85
CA GLY A 396 29.16 -3.19 24.30
C GLY A 396 29.83 -4.08 25.36
N GLN A 397 29.52 -3.85 26.66
CA GLN A 397 30.12 -4.60 27.79
C GLN A 397 29.33 -5.86 28.14
N LYS A 398 28.13 -6.00 27.65
CA LYS A 398 27.22 -7.11 27.94
C LYS A 398 26.49 -7.58 26.68
N ILE A 399 26.02 -8.83 26.73
CA ILE A 399 25.09 -9.40 25.77
C ILE A 399 23.95 -10.04 26.53
N VAL A 400 22.71 -9.74 26.11
CA VAL A 400 21.52 -10.42 26.58
C VAL A 400 21.02 -11.40 25.53
N TYR A 401 20.47 -12.52 25.99
CA TYR A 401 19.82 -13.52 25.13
C TYR A 401 18.80 -14.34 25.94
N THR A 402 17.90 -15.05 25.24
CA THR A 402 16.97 -16.00 25.86
C THR A 402 17.43 -17.44 25.61
N ARG A 403 17.19 -18.31 26.56
CA ARG A 403 17.50 -19.75 26.47
C ARG A 403 16.37 -20.56 27.08
N ASP A 404 15.92 -21.58 26.40
CA ASP A 404 15.02 -22.61 26.95
C ASP A 404 15.85 -23.56 27.82
N VAL A 405 15.67 -23.43 29.14
CA VAL A 405 16.39 -24.26 30.11
C VAL A 405 15.77 -25.63 30.32
N SER A 406 14.61 -25.91 29.70
CA SER A 406 14.02 -27.24 29.72
C SER A 406 14.85 -28.27 28.93
N GLY A 407 15.64 -27.79 27.97
CA GLY A 407 16.38 -28.63 27.04
C GLY A 407 15.50 -29.36 26.03
N TYR A 408 14.21 -29.00 25.93
CA TYR A 408 13.27 -29.60 24.99
C TYR A 408 13.58 -29.18 23.56
N GLU A 409 13.53 -30.14 22.66
CA GLU A 409 13.75 -29.94 21.22
C GLU A 409 12.60 -30.57 20.44
N SER A 410 12.07 -29.87 19.43
CA SER A 410 10.95 -30.33 18.62
C SER A 410 11.03 -29.79 17.20
N SER A 411 10.37 -30.44 16.26
CA SER A 411 10.36 -30.04 14.85
C SER A 411 9.71 -28.68 14.58
N ASN A 412 8.85 -28.19 15.48
CA ASN A 412 8.19 -26.89 15.39
C ASN A 412 8.87 -25.80 16.25
N TYR A 413 10.09 -26.07 16.76
CA TYR A 413 10.90 -25.15 17.56
C TYR A 413 10.17 -24.61 18.80
N ARG A 414 9.28 -25.42 19.40
CA ARG A 414 8.54 -25.04 20.61
C ARG A 414 9.46 -24.95 21.80
N GLN A 415 9.25 -23.95 22.64
CA GLN A 415 10.00 -23.68 23.86
C GLN A 415 9.10 -23.87 25.09
N LEU A 416 9.66 -24.44 26.16
CA LEU A 416 8.88 -24.77 27.35
C LEU A 416 9.21 -23.93 28.57
N ASP A 417 10.47 -23.49 28.73
CA ASP A 417 10.93 -22.66 29.86
C ASP A 417 12.06 -21.71 29.44
N SER A 418 11.75 -20.82 28.48
CA SER A 418 12.71 -19.81 28.04
C SER A 418 12.86 -18.72 29.07
N ARG A 419 14.10 -18.42 29.43
CA ARG A 419 14.53 -17.41 30.40
C ARG A 419 15.57 -16.46 29.79
N ILE A 420 15.73 -15.29 30.40
CA ILE A 420 16.68 -14.26 29.96
C ILE A 420 18.01 -14.45 30.69
N PHE A 421 19.10 -14.42 29.94
CA PHE A 421 20.49 -14.49 30.43
C PHE A 421 21.28 -13.29 29.95
N GLU A 422 22.25 -12.85 30.79
CA GLU A 422 23.18 -11.79 30.48
C GLU A 422 24.61 -12.33 30.62
N TYR A 423 25.44 -12.13 29.61
CA TYR A 423 26.88 -12.35 29.65
C TYR A 423 27.57 -11.02 29.82
N ASN A 424 28.54 -10.94 30.77
CA ASN A 424 29.35 -9.77 31.05
C ASN A 424 30.80 -10.00 30.61
N PHE A 425 31.27 -9.19 29.66
CA PHE A 425 32.62 -9.33 29.09
C PHE A 425 33.74 -9.04 30.09
N ALA A 426 33.52 -8.16 31.08
CA ALA A 426 34.52 -7.82 32.06
C ALA A 426 34.80 -8.97 33.07
N THR A 427 33.79 -9.77 33.36
CA THR A 427 33.88 -10.89 34.30
C THR A 427 33.95 -12.25 33.64
N GLY A 428 33.55 -12.35 32.37
CA GLY A 428 33.40 -13.62 31.67
C GLY A 428 32.25 -14.51 32.19
N ILE A 429 31.33 -13.94 32.98
CA ILE A 429 30.25 -14.68 33.64
C ILE A 429 28.92 -14.47 32.93
N THR A 430 28.18 -15.59 32.74
CA THR A 430 26.77 -15.58 32.36
C THR A 430 25.92 -15.70 33.62
N SER A 431 24.91 -14.83 33.76
CA SER A 431 23.92 -14.88 34.85
C SER A 431 22.50 -14.84 34.27
N GLN A 432 21.57 -15.50 34.96
CA GLN A 432 20.15 -15.35 34.64
C GLN A 432 19.65 -14.03 35.19
N ILE A 433 18.94 -13.26 34.30
CA ILE A 433 18.22 -12.07 34.76
C ILE A 433 16.86 -12.51 35.30
N VAL A 434 16.56 -12.16 36.54
CA VAL A 434 15.26 -12.42 37.15
C VAL A 434 14.26 -11.39 36.67
N THR A 435 13.17 -11.88 36.04
CA THR A 435 12.10 -11.06 35.50
C THR A 435 10.74 -11.36 36.12
N ASP A 436 10.72 -12.06 37.25
CA ASP A 436 9.47 -12.55 37.88
C ASP A 436 8.57 -13.36 36.90
N LYS A 437 9.20 -14.17 36.08
CA LYS A 437 8.54 -14.99 35.07
C LYS A 437 7.60 -16.01 35.72
N ILE A 438 6.35 -16.04 35.28
CA ILE A 438 5.36 -17.01 35.74
C ILE A 438 5.74 -18.41 35.24
N SER A 439 5.59 -19.42 36.10
CA SER A 439 5.80 -20.83 35.72
C SER A 439 4.86 -21.22 34.56
N GLY A 440 5.37 -22.01 33.61
CA GLY A 440 4.62 -22.40 32.41
C GLY A 440 4.57 -21.32 31.33
N THR A 441 5.39 -20.27 31.43
CA THR A 441 5.53 -19.23 30.39
C THR A 441 6.96 -19.19 29.85
N ASN A 442 7.14 -18.51 28.73
CA ASN A 442 8.41 -18.21 28.09
C ASN A 442 8.65 -16.71 28.02
N ASP A 443 9.87 -16.26 28.27
CA ASP A 443 10.38 -14.94 27.91
C ASP A 443 11.26 -15.09 26.67
N LEU A 444 10.94 -14.37 25.59
CA LEU A 444 11.54 -14.55 24.27
C LEU A 444 11.95 -13.20 23.67
N ASP A 445 12.86 -13.22 22.70
CA ASP A 445 13.20 -12.09 21.83
C ASP A 445 13.54 -10.80 22.62
N VAL A 446 14.44 -10.93 23.59
CA VAL A 446 14.82 -9.87 24.54
C VAL A 446 15.72 -8.82 23.90
N ARG A 447 15.54 -7.55 24.32
CA ARG A 447 16.44 -6.43 23.96
C ARG A 447 16.61 -5.47 25.13
N TYR A 448 17.80 -4.85 25.23
CA TYR A 448 18.04 -3.77 26.16
C TYR A 448 17.30 -2.49 25.76
N SER A 449 16.94 -1.67 26.75
CA SER A 449 16.65 -0.26 26.53
C SER A 449 17.94 0.51 26.17
N PRO A 450 17.85 1.68 25.53
CA PRO A 450 19.01 2.49 25.14
C PRO A 450 19.90 2.91 26.32
N ASN A 451 19.37 2.95 27.53
CA ASN A 451 20.10 3.26 28.76
C ASN A 451 20.44 2.03 29.61
N GLU A 452 20.21 0.82 29.07
CA GLU A 452 20.46 -0.48 29.73
C GLU A 452 19.68 -0.73 31.04
N SER A 453 18.80 0.17 31.45
CA SER A 453 18.07 0.06 32.73
C SER A 453 16.88 -0.88 32.67
N GLU A 454 16.32 -1.09 31.47
CA GLU A 454 15.17 -1.94 31.25
C GLU A 454 15.45 -2.95 30.13
N LEU A 455 14.64 -3.99 30.11
CA LEU A 455 14.55 -4.97 29.03
C LEU A 455 13.14 -4.94 28.43
N ILE A 456 13.04 -5.11 27.12
CA ILE A 456 11.80 -5.41 26.41
C ILE A 456 11.90 -6.82 25.85
N PHE A 457 10.82 -7.60 25.94
CA PHE A 457 10.79 -8.99 25.51
C PHE A 457 9.36 -9.46 25.27
N ILE A 458 9.19 -10.62 24.68
CA ILE A 458 7.90 -11.27 24.50
C ILE A 458 7.67 -12.24 25.64
N ASN A 459 6.49 -12.20 26.27
CA ASN A 459 6.01 -13.23 27.16
C ASN A 459 4.80 -13.96 26.56
N THR A 460 4.79 -15.29 26.69
CA THR A 460 3.70 -16.16 26.24
C THR A 460 3.66 -17.43 27.08
N SER A 461 2.53 -18.10 27.14
CA SER A 461 2.43 -19.45 27.68
C SER A 461 3.32 -20.43 26.90
N ASN A 462 3.74 -21.51 27.52
CA ASN A 462 4.50 -22.58 26.85
C ASN A 462 3.61 -23.56 26.06
N ASP A 463 2.31 -23.31 25.97
CA ASP A 463 1.34 -24.12 25.20
C ASP A 463 1.50 -24.02 23.68
N GLY A 464 2.20 -22.97 23.20
CA GLY A 464 2.47 -22.71 21.78
C GLY A 464 1.33 -22.03 21.02
N ILE A 465 0.18 -21.75 21.66
CA ILE A 465 -1.03 -21.20 21.03
C ILE A 465 -1.53 -19.92 21.71
N SER A 466 -1.15 -19.68 22.96
CA SER A 466 -1.58 -18.48 23.69
C SER A 466 -1.05 -17.18 23.07
N ILE A 467 -1.80 -16.11 23.32
CA ILE A 467 -1.44 -14.75 22.87
C ILE A 467 -0.07 -14.36 23.42
N LYS A 468 0.78 -13.84 22.54
CA LYS A 468 2.08 -13.28 22.90
C LYS A 468 1.90 -11.83 23.31
N ASN A 469 2.61 -11.41 24.36
CA ASN A 469 2.56 -10.03 24.85
C ASN A 469 3.96 -9.42 24.85
N THR A 470 4.08 -8.18 24.40
CA THR A 470 5.27 -7.39 24.63
C THR A 470 5.29 -6.90 26.08
N VAL A 471 6.36 -7.21 26.77
CA VAL A 471 6.56 -6.92 28.20
C VAL A 471 7.86 -6.15 28.37
N LYS A 472 7.89 -5.22 29.33
CA LYS A 472 9.13 -4.62 29.82
C LYS A 472 9.37 -4.96 31.29
N ALA A 473 10.63 -4.97 31.70
CA ALA A 473 11.02 -5.13 33.07
C ALA A 473 12.30 -4.33 33.35
N THR A 474 12.43 -3.78 34.55
CA THR A 474 13.64 -3.08 35.02
C THR A 474 14.69 -4.10 35.45
N THR A 475 15.90 -3.99 34.93
CA THR A 475 17.00 -4.91 35.23
C THR A 475 17.34 -4.87 36.72
N GLY A 476 17.33 -6.06 37.37
CA GLY A 476 17.66 -6.18 38.78
C GLY A 476 16.59 -5.71 39.77
N VAL A 477 15.40 -5.34 39.30
CA VAL A 477 14.26 -4.92 40.14
C VAL A 477 13.18 -5.97 40.07
N VAL A 478 12.83 -6.58 41.19
CA VAL A 478 11.70 -7.53 41.30
C VAL A 478 10.35 -6.81 41.17
N ASN A 479 9.35 -7.52 40.67
CA ASN A 479 8.01 -7.00 40.44
C ASN A 479 7.91 -5.76 39.51
N SER A 480 8.90 -5.59 38.64
CA SER A 480 8.97 -4.47 37.69
C SER A 480 8.34 -4.78 36.32
N ARG A 481 7.80 -5.97 36.15
CA ARG A 481 7.23 -6.47 34.89
C ARG A 481 5.94 -5.76 34.52
N ILE A 482 5.90 -5.17 33.34
CA ILE A 482 4.72 -4.44 32.81
C ILE A 482 4.42 -4.97 31.41
N VAL A 483 3.17 -5.37 31.19
CA VAL A 483 2.66 -5.69 29.84
C VAL A 483 2.42 -4.37 29.11
N LEU A 484 3.12 -4.16 28.01
CA LEU A 484 2.98 -2.96 27.17
C LEU A 484 1.89 -3.18 26.10
N PHE A 485 1.96 -4.29 25.37
CA PHE A 485 1.07 -4.56 24.24
C PHE A 485 0.71 -6.04 24.19
N SER A 486 -0.55 -6.33 23.86
CA SER A 486 -1.05 -7.70 23.67
C SER A 486 -1.16 -8.05 22.18
N GLY A 487 -1.00 -9.32 21.84
CA GLY A 487 -1.04 -9.80 20.45
C GLY A 487 0.12 -9.30 19.60
N THR A 488 1.31 -9.17 20.21
CA THR A 488 2.48 -8.56 19.57
C THR A 488 3.72 -9.45 19.68
N VAL A 489 4.62 -9.33 18.71
CA VAL A 489 5.89 -10.07 18.63
C VAL A 489 7.03 -9.17 18.16
N MET A 490 8.27 -9.65 18.27
CA MET A 490 9.48 -9.04 17.69
C MET A 490 9.67 -7.58 18.12
N PRO A 491 9.68 -7.29 19.43
CA PRO A 491 9.78 -5.93 19.92
C PRO A 491 11.13 -5.30 19.62
N ASP A 492 11.12 -3.98 19.50
CA ASP A 492 12.28 -3.13 19.52
C ASP A 492 11.90 -1.79 20.14
N TRP A 493 12.87 -1.03 20.65
CA TRP A 493 12.65 0.28 21.25
C TRP A 493 13.89 1.15 21.26
N GLU A 494 13.66 2.47 21.39
CA GLU A 494 14.72 3.47 21.61
C GLU A 494 14.29 4.59 22.53
#